data_239b5ad69b16bfb723f98aee431c808d
#
_entry.id   239b5ad69b16bfb723f98aee431c808d
#
_cell.length_a   1.000
_cell.length_b   1.000
_cell.length_c   1.000
_cell.angle_alpha   90.00
_cell.angle_beta   90.00
_cell.angle_gamma   90.00
#
_symmetry.space_group_name_H-M   'P 1'
#
loop_
_entity.id
_entity.type
_entity.pdbx_description
1 polymer ?
#
loop_
_entity_poly.entity_id
_entity_poly.type
_entity_poly.pdbx_seq_one_letter_code
_entity_poly.pdbx_strand_id
1 'polypeptide(L)'
;MAAVESYPDDLRYHEEHDWARIEGDEAVLGITWFAADALGELVHFEPPEAGATVTKDASYGEVESVKAVSDVIAPLSGEVLEVNQKVVDAPETVNEDPYGEGWLIRIRMSNASETDALLDVSAYKNVLANQ
;
A
#
# COMPACT_ATOMS: atom_id res chain seq x y z
N MET A 1 -3.26 3.54 18.67
CA MET A 1 -2.04 2.83 19.07
C MET A 1 -1.40 2.20 17.85
N ALA A 2 -0.10 2.38 17.69
CA ALA A 2 0.60 1.85 16.52
C ALA A 2 0.62 0.32 16.53
N ALA A 3 0.58 -0.27 15.34
CA ALA A 3 0.63 -1.72 15.18
C ALA A 3 2.02 -2.25 15.53
N VAL A 4 2.06 -3.52 15.93
CA VAL A 4 3.32 -4.24 16.12
C VAL A 4 3.88 -4.60 14.75
N GLU A 5 5.21 -4.55 14.60
CA GLU A 5 5.87 -4.91 13.34
C GLU A 5 5.43 -6.28 12.85
N SER A 6 4.93 -6.33 11.61
CA SER A 6 4.50 -7.57 11.02
C SER A 6 4.53 -7.47 9.50
N TYR A 7 4.70 -8.62 8.85
CA TYR A 7 4.69 -8.73 7.38
C TYR A 7 3.97 -10.02 7.02
N PRO A 8 2.67 -9.94 6.70
CA PRO A 8 1.87 -11.14 6.39
C PRO A 8 2.44 -11.92 5.22
N ASP A 9 2.38 -13.24 5.30
CA ASP A 9 2.95 -14.12 4.28
C ASP A 9 1.98 -14.40 3.13
N ASP A 10 0.74 -13.95 3.23
CA ASP A 10 -0.26 -14.09 2.17
C ASP A 10 -0.36 -12.85 1.28
N LEU A 11 0.53 -11.87 1.48
CA LEU A 11 0.58 -10.67 0.64
C LEU A 11 1.75 -10.72 -0.32
N ARG A 12 1.71 -9.84 -1.31
CA ARG A 12 2.86 -9.56 -2.17
C ARG A 12 3.36 -8.17 -1.88
N TYR A 13 4.63 -7.92 -2.16
CA TYR A 13 5.29 -6.67 -1.74
C TYR A 13 6.04 -6.02 -2.89
N HIS A 14 6.08 -4.70 -2.87
CA HIS A 14 6.90 -3.88 -3.75
C HIS A 14 8.12 -3.41 -2.95
N GLU A 15 9.25 -3.25 -3.62
CA GLU A 15 10.49 -2.84 -2.94
C GLU A 15 10.41 -1.44 -2.34
N GLU A 16 9.44 -0.61 -2.77
CA GLU A 16 9.21 0.73 -2.23
C GLU A 16 8.28 0.70 -1.01
N HIS A 17 8.04 -0.50 -0.43
CA HIS A 17 7.31 -0.70 0.82
C HIS A 17 5.79 -0.55 0.69
N ASP A 18 5.28 -0.99 -0.45
CA ASP A 18 3.84 -1.10 -0.68
C ASP A 18 3.46 -2.57 -0.72
N TRP A 19 2.23 -2.89 -0.33
CA TRP A 19 1.76 -4.27 -0.39
C TRP A 19 0.54 -4.41 -1.29
N ALA A 20 0.31 -5.64 -1.75
CA ALA A 20 -0.86 -5.98 -2.54
C ALA A 20 -1.45 -7.29 -2.03
N ARG A 21 -2.77 -7.31 -1.88
CA ARG A 21 -3.52 -8.54 -1.60
C ARG A 21 -4.29 -8.88 -2.87
N ILE A 22 -3.94 -10.01 -3.47
CA ILE A 22 -4.53 -10.42 -4.74
C ILE A 22 -5.83 -11.18 -4.46
N GLU A 23 -6.93 -10.74 -5.07
CA GLU A 23 -8.26 -11.34 -4.90
C GLU A 23 -8.90 -11.52 -6.28
N GLY A 24 -8.57 -12.63 -6.94
CA GLY A 24 -9.06 -12.87 -8.30
C GLY A 24 -8.44 -11.90 -9.28
N ASP A 25 -9.26 -11.12 -9.99
CA ASP A 25 -8.78 -10.09 -10.91
C ASP A 25 -8.67 -8.72 -10.25
N GLU A 26 -8.89 -8.65 -8.93
CA GLU A 26 -8.78 -7.43 -8.16
C GLU A 26 -7.61 -7.52 -7.20
N ALA A 27 -7.18 -6.37 -6.70
CA ALA A 27 -6.15 -6.30 -5.66
C ALA A 27 -6.46 -5.15 -4.72
N VAL A 28 -6.16 -5.36 -3.44
CA VAL A 28 -6.21 -4.30 -2.43
C VAL A 28 -4.77 -3.86 -2.21
N LEU A 29 -4.54 -2.55 -2.18
CA LEU A 29 -3.21 -1.96 -2.05
C LEU A 29 -3.08 -1.15 -0.77
N GLY A 30 -1.88 -1.12 -0.22
CA GLY A 30 -1.58 -0.32 0.96
C GLY A 30 -0.09 -0.18 1.15
N ILE A 31 0.32 0.40 2.29
CA ILE A 31 1.74 0.52 2.65
C ILE A 31 2.05 -0.42 3.81
N THR A 32 3.31 -0.90 3.85
CA THR A 32 3.72 -1.86 4.86
C THR A 32 3.89 -1.21 6.23
N TRP A 33 4.00 -2.06 7.26
CA TRP A 33 4.32 -1.58 8.61
C TRP A 33 5.59 -0.73 8.59
N PHE A 34 6.61 -1.18 7.84
CA PHE A 34 7.89 -0.45 7.76
C PHE A 34 7.69 0.98 7.25
N ALA A 35 6.90 1.14 6.17
CA ALA A 35 6.64 2.46 5.62
C ALA A 35 5.87 3.33 6.60
N ALA A 36 4.84 2.78 7.23
CA ALA A 36 4.03 3.53 8.19
C ALA A 36 4.86 3.94 9.41
N ASP A 37 5.71 3.04 9.91
CA ASP A 37 6.58 3.32 11.05
C ASP A 37 7.61 4.40 10.72
N ALA A 38 8.21 4.32 9.53
CA ALA A 38 9.21 5.30 9.10
C ALA A 38 8.60 6.70 8.96
N LEU A 39 7.36 6.80 8.50
CA LEU A 39 6.68 8.09 8.33
C LEU A 39 6.21 8.66 9.68
N GLY A 40 5.82 7.80 10.63
CA GLY A 40 5.16 8.22 11.86
C GLY A 40 3.66 8.37 11.64
N GLU A 41 2.96 8.95 12.61
CA GLU A 41 1.51 9.04 12.56
C GLU A 41 1.06 9.84 11.34
N LEU A 42 0.23 9.23 10.51
CA LEU A 42 -0.28 9.88 9.30
C LEU A 42 -1.37 10.88 9.66
N VAL A 43 -1.35 12.02 8.97
CA VAL A 43 -2.32 13.10 9.18
C VAL A 43 -3.12 13.39 7.91
N HIS A 44 -2.70 12.87 6.76
CA HIS A 44 -3.40 13.09 5.50
C HIS A 44 -3.10 11.99 4.50
N PHE A 45 -4.12 11.61 3.74
CA PHE A 45 -4.00 10.72 2.59
C PHE A 45 -4.64 11.42 1.40
N GLU A 46 -3.85 11.60 0.33
CA GLU A 46 -4.34 12.17 -0.92
C GLU A 46 -4.57 11.02 -1.89
N PRO A 47 -5.82 10.56 -2.05
CA PRO A 47 -6.12 9.39 -2.85
C PRO A 47 -6.29 9.72 -4.33
N PRO A 48 -6.19 8.72 -5.22
CA PRO A 48 -6.68 8.87 -6.58
C PRO A 48 -8.21 8.88 -6.58
N GLU A 49 -8.80 9.21 -7.70
CA GLU A 49 -10.25 9.14 -7.85
C GLU A 49 -10.66 7.75 -8.33
N ALA A 50 -11.86 7.31 -7.93
CA ALA A 50 -12.44 6.08 -8.47
C ALA A 50 -12.55 6.23 -9.99
N GLY A 51 -12.20 5.17 -10.71
CA GLY A 51 -12.16 5.19 -12.17
C GLY A 51 -10.82 5.60 -12.75
N ALA A 52 -9.91 6.17 -11.95
CA ALA A 52 -8.59 6.54 -12.43
C ALA A 52 -7.76 5.29 -12.73
N THR A 53 -6.79 5.45 -13.62
CA THR A 53 -5.82 4.38 -13.93
C THR A 53 -4.60 4.55 -13.05
N VAL A 54 -4.13 3.44 -12.45
CA VAL A 54 -2.85 3.42 -11.75
C VAL A 54 -1.89 2.55 -12.56
N THR A 55 -0.62 2.92 -12.53
CA THR A 55 0.42 2.25 -13.32
C THR A 55 1.50 1.71 -12.40
N LYS A 56 1.86 0.44 -12.63
CA LYS A 56 2.92 -0.21 -11.87
C LYS A 56 4.16 0.67 -11.78
N ASP A 57 4.72 0.77 -10.59
CA ASP A 57 5.93 1.54 -10.26
C ASP A 57 5.76 3.05 -10.27
N ALA A 58 4.55 3.55 -10.51
CA ALA A 58 4.26 4.98 -10.47
C ALA A 58 3.45 5.34 -9.22
N SER A 59 3.54 6.61 -8.81
CA SER A 59 2.75 7.10 -7.68
C SER A 59 1.26 7.09 -8.01
N TYR A 60 0.43 6.64 -7.07
CA TYR A 60 -1.02 6.76 -7.21
C TYR A 60 -1.63 7.69 -6.18
N GLY A 61 -0.81 8.32 -5.37
CA GLY A 61 -1.27 9.26 -4.35
C GLY A 61 -0.15 9.59 -3.39
N GLU A 62 -0.51 10.24 -2.29
CA GLU A 62 0.46 10.64 -1.26
C GLU A 62 -0.10 10.39 0.12
N VAL A 63 0.81 10.07 1.05
CA VAL A 63 0.50 10.05 2.49
C VAL A 63 1.40 11.06 3.18
N GLU A 64 0.86 11.74 4.18
CA GLU A 64 1.57 12.79 4.89
C GLU A 64 1.51 12.55 6.39
N SER A 65 2.65 12.70 7.05
CA SER A 65 2.74 12.74 8.50
C SER A 65 3.17 14.14 8.92
N VAL A 66 3.31 14.39 10.23
CA VAL A 66 3.76 15.70 10.70
C VAL A 66 5.20 15.99 10.30
N LYS A 67 5.98 14.98 9.93
CA LYS A 67 7.41 15.16 9.61
C LYS A 67 7.76 14.91 8.15
N ALA A 68 6.88 14.30 7.35
CA ALA A 68 7.25 13.89 6.00
C ALA A 68 6.03 13.72 5.10
N VAL A 69 6.27 13.81 3.79
CA VAL A 69 5.29 13.47 2.75
C VAL A 69 5.93 12.39 1.90
N SER A 70 5.18 11.37 1.54
CA SER A 70 5.67 10.27 0.72
C SER A 70 4.66 9.88 -0.34
N ASP A 71 5.17 9.61 -1.56
CA ASP A 71 4.32 9.00 -2.59
C ASP A 71 3.98 7.58 -2.18
N VAL A 72 2.78 7.13 -2.57
CA VAL A 72 2.45 5.72 -2.51
C VAL A 72 2.55 5.14 -3.91
N ILE A 73 3.30 4.06 -4.04
CA ILE A 73 3.70 3.50 -5.33
C ILE A 73 2.83 2.29 -5.66
N ALA A 74 2.31 2.26 -6.88
CA ALA A 74 1.45 1.15 -7.29
C ALA A 74 2.29 -0.09 -7.56
N PRO A 75 2.04 -1.20 -6.86
CA PRO A 75 2.73 -2.45 -7.16
C PRO A 75 2.17 -3.14 -8.41
N LEU A 76 0.98 -2.73 -8.85
CA LEU A 76 0.28 -3.32 -9.98
C LEU A 76 -0.46 -2.23 -10.74
N SER A 77 -0.68 -2.48 -12.04
CA SER A 77 -1.47 -1.56 -12.87
C SER A 77 -2.94 -1.95 -12.84
N GLY A 78 -3.83 -0.98 -12.95
CA GLY A 78 -5.24 -1.25 -13.00
C GLY A 78 -6.10 -0.01 -12.91
N GLU A 79 -7.39 -0.24 -12.74
CA GLU A 79 -8.38 0.82 -12.57
C GLU A 79 -8.81 0.88 -11.11
N VAL A 80 -8.86 2.07 -10.53
CA VAL A 80 -9.30 2.26 -9.15
C VAL A 80 -10.79 1.97 -9.05
N LEU A 81 -11.16 0.97 -8.26
CA LEU A 81 -12.54 0.61 -8.01
C LEU A 81 -13.08 1.30 -6.76
N GLU A 82 -12.23 1.45 -5.75
CA GLU A 82 -12.67 1.97 -4.46
C GLU A 82 -11.50 2.60 -3.72
N VAL A 83 -11.76 3.71 -3.04
CA VAL A 83 -10.82 4.36 -2.12
C VAL A 83 -11.34 4.10 -0.70
N ASN A 84 -10.42 3.80 0.22
CA ASN A 84 -10.81 3.55 1.61
C ASN A 84 -11.13 4.86 2.32
N GLN A 85 -12.42 5.17 2.41
CA GLN A 85 -12.88 6.43 3.01
C GLN A 85 -12.46 6.54 4.48
N LYS A 86 -12.36 5.41 5.18
CA LYS A 86 -11.94 5.43 6.58
C LYS A 86 -10.55 6.02 6.75
N VAL A 87 -9.63 5.72 5.83
CA VAL A 87 -8.28 6.29 5.86
C VAL A 87 -8.29 7.76 5.46
N VAL A 88 -9.13 8.15 4.52
CA VAL A 88 -9.27 9.57 4.16
C VAL A 88 -9.75 10.37 5.36
N ASP A 89 -10.71 9.85 6.10
CA ASP A 89 -11.29 10.54 7.27
C ASP A 89 -10.40 10.43 8.50
N ALA A 90 -9.66 9.34 8.65
CA ALA A 90 -8.82 9.06 9.82
C ALA A 90 -7.53 8.38 9.36
N PRO A 91 -6.56 9.15 8.82
CA PRO A 91 -5.33 8.57 8.24
C PRO A 91 -4.52 7.73 9.21
N GLU A 92 -4.59 8.00 10.52
CA GLU A 92 -3.89 7.22 11.53
C GLU A 92 -4.33 5.76 11.57
N THR A 93 -5.44 5.41 10.89
CA THR A 93 -5.87 4.02 10.76
C THR A 93 -4.77 3.16 10.12
N VAL A 94 -3.98 3.74 9.20
CA VAL A 94 -2.86 3.03 8.58
C VAL A 94 -1.82 2.63 9.62
N ASN A 95 -1.52 3.52 10.56
CA ASN A 95 -0.54 3.23 11.61
C ASN A 95 -1.04 2.15 12.58
N GLU A 96 -2.34 2.11 12.80
CA GLU A 96 -2.95 1.18 13.75
C GLU A 96 -3.14 -0.21 13.16
N ASP A 97 -3.42 -0.29 11.85
CA ASP A 97 -3.74 -1.57 11.20
C ASP A 97 -3.41 -1.50 9.70
N PRO A 98 -2.11 -1.49 9.35
CA PRO A 98 -1.71 -1.23 7.96
C PRO A 98 -2.18 -2.27 6.94
N TYR A 99 -2.47 -3.49 7.37
CA TYR A 99 -2.86 -4.58 6.45
C TYR A 99 -4.34 -4.90 6.52
N GLY A 100 -5.07 -4.36 7.48
CA GLY A 100 -6.50 -4.57 7.64
C GLY A 100 -7.27 -3.31 7.31
N GLU A 101 -7.76 -2.60 8.34
CA GLU A 101 -8.57 -1.39 8.15
C GLU A 101 -7.82 -0.27 7.44
N GLY A 102 -6.49 -0.31 7.44
CA GLY A 102 -5.64 0.72 6.84
C GLY A 102 -5.32 0.52 5.37
N TRP A 103 -6.04 -0.35 4.65
CA TRP A 103 -5.85 -0.46 3.21
C TRP A 103 -6.15 0.88 2.53
N LEU A 104 -5.52 1.16 1.38
CA LEU A 104 -5.66 2.46 0.73
C LEU A 104 -6.65 2.45 -0.43
N ILE A 105 -6.46 1.57 -1.41
CA ILE A 105 -7.34 1.49 -2.57
C ILE A 105 -7.55 0.03 -2.99
N ARG A 106 -8.64 -0.20 -3.73
CA ARG A 106 -8.89 -1.47 -4.41
C ARG A 106 -8.89 -1.20 -5.91
N ILE A 107 -8.21 -2.05 -6.66
CA ILE A 107 -8.12 -1.91 -8.12
C ILE A 107 -8.60 -3.17 -8.81
N ARG A 108 -9.01 -3.01 -10.10
CA ARG A 108 -9.13 -4.14 -11.02
C ARG A 108 -7.83 -4.20 -11.80
N MET A 109 -7.10 -5.31 -11.71
CA MET A 109 -5.82 -5.45 -12.39
C MET A 109 -6.00 -5.44 -13.90
N SER A 110 -5.15 -4.69 -14.60
CA SER A 110 -5.16 -4.66 -16.07
C SER A 110 -4.21 -5.69 -16.69
N ASN A 111 -3.25 -6.19 -15.90
CA ASN A 111 -2.27 -7.17 -16.36
C ASN A 111 -1.88 -8.08 -15.19
N ALA A 112 -2.56 -9.23 -15.10
CA ALA A 112 -2.35 -10.15 -13.98
C ALA A 112 -0.93 -10.68 -13.91
N SER A 113 -0.19 -10.72 -15.03
CA SER A 113 1.19 -11.21 -15.02
C SER A 113 2.14 -10.32 -14.23
N GLU A 114 1.76 -9.08 -13.94
CA GLU A 114 2.58 -8.19 -13.10
C GLU A 114 2.74 -8.73 -11.69
N THR A 115 1.84 -9.61 -11.22
CA THR A 115 1.94 -10.19 -9.88
C THR A 115 3.21 -11.03 -9.75
N ASP A 116 3.71 -11.60 -10.84
CA ASP A 116 4.91 -12.44 -10.83
C ASP A 116 6.18 -11.65 -10.52
N ALA A 117 6.15 -10.33 -10.74
CA ALA A 117 7.30 -9.48 -10.48
C ALA A 117 7.33 -8.97 -9.03
N LEU A 118 6.27 -9.20 -8.26
CA LEU A 118 6.21 -8.76 -6.88
C LEU A 118 6.97 -9.72 -5.97
N LEU A 119 7.40 -9.18 -4.83
CA LEU A 119 8.15 -9.95 -3.85
C LEU A 119 7.21 -10.74 -2.95
N ASP A 120 7.60 -11.96 -2.58
CA ASP A 120 6.94 -12.64 -1.48
C ASP A 120 7.51 -12.09 -0.16
N VAL A 121 7.00 -12.56 0.97
CA VAL A 121 7.42 -12.03 2.27
C VAL A 121 8.90 -12.25 2.52
N SER A 122 9.44 -13.39 2.09
CA SER A 122 10.86 -13.72 2.31
C SER A 122 11.75 -12.76 1.53
N ALA A 123 11.44 -12.52 0.26
CA ALA A 123 12.20 -11.58 -0.56
C ALA A 123 12.07 -10.15 -0.03
N TYR A 124 10.89 -9.76 0.42
CA TYR A 124 10.70 -8.43 0.98
C TYR A 124 11.53 -8.25 2.26
N LYS A 125 11.58 -9.26 3.13
CA LYS A 125 12.41 -9.18 4.34
C LYS A 125 13.88 -9.02 4.00
N ASN A 126 14.33 -9.60 2.88
CA ASN A 126 15.70 -9.37 2.41
C ASN A 126 15.91 -7.91 2.01
N VAL A 127 14.92 -7.30 1.37
CA VAL A 127 14.99 -5.86 1.04
C VAL A 127 15.16 -5.05 2.33
N LEU A 128 14.36 -5.36 3.35
CA LEU A 128 14.43 -4.65 4.64
C LEU A 128 15.80 -4.83 5.29
N ALA A 129 16.36 -6.02 5.22
CA ALA A 129 17.66 -6.33 5.85
C ALA A 129 18.82 -5.57 5.18
N ASN A 130 18.64 -5.14 3.94
CA ASN A 130 19.68 -4.45 3.16
C ASN A 130 19.45 -2.94 3.08
N GLN A 131 18.54 -2.41 3.87
CA GLN A 131 18.27 -0.96 3.92
C GLN A 131 19.30 -0.24 4.78
#